data_c6821162bbb6b21fb27ddaa232b9a038
#
_entry.id   c6821162bbb6b21fb27ddaa232b9a038
#
_cell.length_a   1.000
_cell.length_b   1.000
_cell.length_c   1.000
_cell.angle_alpha   90.00
_cell.angle_beta   90.00
_cell.angle_gamma   90.00
#
_symmetry.space_group_name_H-M   'P 1'
#
loop_
_entity.id
_entity.type
_entity.pdbx_description
1 polymer ?
#
loop_
_entity_poly.entity_id
_entity_poly.type
_entity_poly.pdbx_seq_one_letter_code
_entity_poly.pdbx_strand_id
1 'polypeptide(L)'
;MKRNSKVSTAVIRRLPRYYRQLSELQRKGVVRISSSALGKSMGLTASQIRQDLFCFGGFGQQGYGYKVDGLKEQIGEILGSNRGHTIVVLGAGNLGRALIENFKFSSNGFQLLAAFDVQERTVGTQIAGVPVYHADTLEAFLAEHPVNVGLLTVPKSAAQCMGERLVAAGVRGIWNFTNYEVAFPGSDVVVESVHFSDSLLALSYMISQREDEEEEGDAT
;
A
#
# COMPACT_ATOMS: atom_id res chain seq x y z
N MET A 1 -14.06 6.83 16.87
CA MET A 1 -13.91 8.09 16.13
C MET A 1 -14.80 8.06 14.91
N LYS A 2 -15.72 9.02 14.72
CA LYS A 2 -16.52 9.12 13.48
C LYS A 2 -15.58 9.49 12.35
N ARG A 3 -15.42 8.62 11.34
CA ARG A 3 -14.69 8.93 10.11
C ARG A 3 -15.30 10.19 9.49
N ASN A 4 -14.50 11.24 9.37
CA ASN A 4 -14.92 12.48 8.74
C ASN A 4 -15.04 12.21 7.24
N SER A 5 -16.26 12.13 6.71
CA SER A 5 -16.58 11.78 5.31
C SER A 5 -16.07 12.79 4.26
N LYS A 6 -15.18 13.71 4.64
CA LYS A 6 -14.69 14.82 3.79
C LYS A 6 -13.16 14.82 3.58
N VAL A 7 -12.44 13.79 4.01
CA VAL A 7 -10.99 13.76 3.76
C VAL A 7 -10.73 13.37 2.31
N SER A 8 -9.98 14.21 1.58
CA SER A 8 -9.70 13.95 0.17
C SER A 8 -8.80 12.71 -0.01
N THR A 9 -9.01 11.96 -1.09
CA THR A 9 -8.18 10.80 -1.47
C THR A 9 -6.69 11.19 -1.56
N ALA A 10 -6.37 12.41 -1.99
CA ALA A 10 -5.00 12.90 -2.06
C ALA A 10 -4.33 12.98 -0.67
N VAL A 11 -5.06 13.38 0.37
CA VAL A 11 -4.56 13.36 1.75
C VAL A 11 -4.36 11.93 2.22
N ILE A 12 -5.33 11.03 1.99
CA ILE A 12 -5.24 9.62 2.37
C ILE A 12 -4.01 8.96 1.72
N ARG A 13 -3.74 9.24 0.44
CA ARG A 13 -2.57 8.71 -0.28
C ARG A 13 -1.23 9.24 0.23
N ARG A 14 -1.19 10.35 0.95
CA ARG A 14 0.03 10.87 1.60
C ARG A 14 0.29 10.27 2.98
N LEU A 15 -0.73 9.77 3.70
CA LEU A 15 -0.55 9.20 5.04
C LEU A 15 0.49 8.08 5.13
N PRO A 16 0.56 7.12 4.18
CA PRO A 16 1.61 6.10 4.20
C PRO A 16 3.02 6.68 4.09
N ARG A 17 3.21 7.80 3.38
CA ARG A 17 4.49 8.50 3.31
C ARG A 17 4.86 9.12 4.65
N TYR A 18 3.89 9.73 5.36
CA TYR A 18 4.09 10.22 6.74
C TYR A 18 4.47 9.07 7.68
N TYR A 19 3.73 7.97 7.65
CA TYR A 19 3.97 6.81 8.50
C TYR A 19 5.39 6.25 8.32
N ARG A 20 5.83 6.09 7.08
CA ARG A 20 7.17 5.64 6.73
C ARG A 20 8.24 6.60 7.24
N GLN A 21 8.09 7.91 6.99
CA GLN A 21 9.04 8.93 7.45
C GLN A 21 9.15 8.98 8.97
N LEU A 22 8.02 8.91 9.67
CA LEU A 22 7.99 8.87 11.13
C LEU A 22 8.63 7.58 11.67
N SER A 23 8.45 6.44 10.99
CA SER A 23 9.11 5.19 11.36
C SER A 23 10.64 5.27 11.24
N GLU A 24 11.15 6.00 10.25
CA GLU A 24 12.58 6.25 10.11
C GLU A 24 13.11 7.20 11.18
N LEU A 25 12.38 8.26 11.50
CA LEU A 25 12.72 9.19 12.58
C LEU A 25 12.74 8.50 13.94
N GLN A 26 11.76 7.63 14.20
CA GLN A 26 11.71 6.82 15.41
C GLN A 26 12.95 5.91 15.54
N ARG A 27 13.33 5.22 14.45
CA ARG A 27 14.56 4.39 14.44
C ARG A 27 15.83 5.19 14.69
N LYS A 28 15.86 6.48 14.32
CA LYS A 28 16.96 7.42 14.58
C LYS A 28 16.89 8.06 15.98
N GLY A 29 15.92 7.70 16.81
CA GLY A 29 15.75 8.23 18.15
C GLY A 29 15.23 9.67 18.21
N VAL A 30 14.64 10.18 17.13
CA VAL A 30 14.08 11.54 17.10
C VAL A 30 12.77 11.57 17.87
N VAL A 31 12.76 12.29 18.99
CA VAL A 31 11.59 12.38 19.89
C VAL A 31 10.53 13.36 19.36
N ARG A 32 10.96 14.47 18.77
CA ARG A 32 10.05 15.52 18.27
C ARG A 32 10.49 16.05 16.91
N ILE A 33 9.52 16.46 16.10
CA ILE A 33 9.76 17.07 14.79
C ILE A 33 8.78 18.22 14.55
N SER A 34 9.26 19.32 13.96
CA SER A 34 8.40 20.42 13.51
C SER A 34 7.74 20.10 12.17
N SER A 35 6.62 20.77 11.86
CA SER A 35 6.00 20.68 10.53
C SER A 35 6.95 21.12 9.40
N SER A 36 7.84 22.07 9.67
CA SER A 36 8.83 22.54 8.70
C SER A 36 9.89 21.45 8.43
N ALA A 37 10.46 20.86 9.48
CA ALA A 37 11.46 19.80 9.34
C ALA A 37 10.86 18.54 8.68
N LEU A 38 9.65 18.14 9.07
CA LEU A 38 8.95 17.02 8.44
C LEU A 38 8.63 17.31 6.96
N GLY A 39 8.17 18.52 6.65
CA GLY A 39 7.92 18.95 5.27
C GLY A 39 9.19 18.90 4.42
N LYS A 40 10.29 19.46 4.92
CA LYS A 40 11.59 19.45 4.22
C LYS A 40 12.05 18.01 3.90
N SER A 41 11.90 17.07 4.84
CA SER A 41 12.30 15.67 4.62
C SER A 41 11.42 14.92 3.62
N MET A 42 10.24 15.46 3.28
CA MET A 42 9.25 14.83 2.38
C MET A 42 9.03 15.61 1.08
N GLY A 43 9.70 16.74 0.88
CA GLY A 43 9.45 17.63 -0.26
C GLY A 43 8.09 18.32 -0.20
N LEU A 44 7.58 18.61 1.02
CA LEU A 44 6.29 19.25 1.26
C LEU A 44 6.46 20.56 2.04
N THR A 45 5.51 21.48 1.93
CA THR A 45 5.50 22.69 2.75
C THR A 45 5.02 22.40 4.17
N ALA A 46 5.46 23.20 5.15
CA ALA A 46 4.96 23.12 6.51
C ALA A 46 3.43 23.36 6.60
N SER A 47 2.88 24.16 5.69
CA SER A 47 1.43 24.40 5.60
C SER A 47 0.69 23.14 5.17
N GLN A 48 1.20 22.45 4.14
CA GLN A 48 0.61 21.20 3.67
C GLN A 48 0.61 20.13 4.77
N ILE A 49 1.72 19.98 5.51
CA ILE A 49 1.80 19.07 6.66
C ILE A 49 0.70 19.37 7.69
N ARG A 50 0.55 20.63 8.06
CA ARG A 50 -0.48 21.05 9.03
C ARG A 50 -1.90 20.80 8.53
N GLN A 51 -2.19 21.11 7.27
CA GLN A 51 -3.50 20.89 6.66
C GLN A 51 -3.85 19.41 6.60
N ASP A 52 -2.93 18.57 6.13
CA ASP A 52 -3.16 17.14 6.02
C ASP A 52 -3.46 16.51 7.39
N LEU A 53 -2.64 16.86 8.38
CA LEU A 53 -2.82 16.32 9.73
C LEU A 53 -4.07 16.88 10.42
N PHE A 54 -4.45 18.13 10.14
CA PHE A 54 -5.66 18.73 10.70
C PHE A 54 -6.94 18.00 10.27
N CYS A 55 -6.98 17.38 9.09
CA CYS A 55 -8.12 16.59 8.63
C CYS A 55 -8.49 15.43 9.56
N PHE A 56 -7.56 14.98 10.40
CA PHE A 56 -7.74 13.81 11.28
C PHE A 56 -7.77 14.18 12.77
N GLY A 57 -7.68 15.47 13.09
CA GLY A 57 -7.64 15.98 14.46
C GLY A 57 -6.37 16.77 14.76
N GLY A 58 -6.32 17.45 15.89
CA GLY A 58 -5.17 18.28 16.25
C GLY A 58 -3.99 17.43 16.75
N PHE A 59 -3.03 17.16 15.88
CA PHE A 59 -1.81 16.43 16.22
C PHE A 59 -0.71 17.40 16.66
N GLY A 60 -0.73 17.88 17.86
CA GLY A 60 0.37 18.66 18.40
C GLY A 60 -0.02 19.98 19.02
N GLN A 61 0.88 20.51 19.84
CA GLN A 61 0.75 21.84 20.42
C GLN A 61 1.46 22.87 19.53
N GLN A 62 0.81 24.01 19.32
CA GLN A 62 1.38 25.13 18.57
C GLN A 62 2.74 25.54 19.20
N GLY A 63 3.77 25.62 18.36
CA GLY A 63 5.13 25.97 18.78
C GLY A 63 6.02 24.80 19.25
N TYR A 64 5.46 23.64 19.62
CA TYR A 64 6.23 22.50 20.15
C TYR A 64 6.47 21.36 19.15
N GLY A 65 5.88 21.43 17.95
CA GLY A 65 5.93 20.36 16.95
C GLY A 65 5.20 19.09 17.40
N TYR A 66 5.47 18.00 16.69
CA TYR A 66 4.83 16.69 16.90
C TYR A 66 5.75 15.75 17.69
N LYS A 67 5.20 14.98 18.62
CA LYS A 67 5.87 13.80 19.16
C LYS A 67 5.88 12.72 18.09
N VAL A 68 7.05 12.22 17.71
CA VAL A 68 7.23 11.27 16.60
C VAL A 68 6.44 9.99 16.85
N ASP A 69 6.58 9.38 18.03
CA ASP A 69 5.89 8.14 18.37
C ASP A 69 4.37 8.30 18.39
N GLY A 70 3.86 9.33 19.06
CA GLY A 70 2.42 9.57 19.13
C GLY A 70 1.78 9.90 17.78
N LEU A 71 2.46 10.69 16.94
CA LEU A 71 1.97 10.99 15.59
C LEU A 71 1.98 9.74 14.70
N LYS A 72 3.04 8.92 14.79
CA LYS A 72 3.13 7.66 14.06
C LYS A 72 2.00 6.70 14.45
N GLU A 73 1.76 6.53 15.75
CA GLU A 73 0.70 5.68 16.28
C GLU A 73 -0.67 6.10 15.76
N GLN A 74 -1.00 7.39 15.86
CA GLN A 74 -2.27 7.94 15.39
C GLN A 74 -2.45 7.79 13.88
N ILE A 75 -1.41 8.00 13.08
CA ILE A 75 -1.47 7.76 11.63
C ILE A 75 -1.64 6.26 11.36
N GLY A 76 -0.96 5.38 12.10
CA GLY A 76 -1.11 3.94 12.03
C GLY A 76 -2.55 3.49 12.30
N GLU A 77 -3.20 4.05 13.32
CA GLU A 77 -4.64 3.81 13.61
C GLU A 77 -5.55 4.24 12.47
N ILE A 78 -5.29 5.43 11.88
CA ILE A 78 -6.06 5.94 10.73
C ILE A 78 -5.91 5.03 9.51
N LEU A 79 -4.70 4.57 9.24
CA LEU A 79 -4.38 3.63 8.16
C LEU A 79 -4.89 2.21 8.44
N GLY A 80 -5.26 1.91 9.67
CA GLY A 80 -5.70 0.57 10.08
C GLY A 80 -4.57 -0.45 10.18
N SER A 81 -3.31 -0.01 10.32
CA SER A 81 -2.14 -0.88 10.41
C SER A 81 -2.12 -1.79 11.66
N ASN A 82 -2.96 -1.50 12.64
CA ASN A 82 -3.15 -2.28 13.88
C ASN A 82 -4.35 -3.24 13.83
N ARG A 83 -5.06 -3.34 12.69
CA ARG A 83 -6.28 -4.16 12.58
C ARG A 83 -6.02 -5.63 12.28
N GLY A 84 -4.81 -5.99 11.89
CA GLY A 84 -4.45 -7.37 11.58
C GLY A 84 -5.23 -7.95 10.40
N HIS A 85 -5.39 -7.20 9.31
CA HIS A 85 -6.07 -7.67 8.11
C HIS A 85 -5.38 -8.91 7.53
N THR A 86 -6.18 -9.91 7.17
CA THR A 86 -5.70 -11.12 6.52
C THR A 86 -5.60 -10.93 5.01
N ILE A 87 -4.56 -11.51 4.40
CA ILE A 87 -4.30 -11.40 2.97
C ILE A 87 -3.90 -12.76 2.39
N VAL A 88 -4.32 -13.03 1.16
CA VAL A 88 -3.83 -14.15 0.34
C VAL A 88 -3.23 -13.63 -0.96
N VAL A 89 -2.30 -14.40 -1.54
CA VAL A 89 -1.65 -14.09 -2.81
C VAL A 89 -2.16 -15.03 -3.89
N LEU A 90 -2.65 -14.49 -5.01
CA LEU A 90 -3.03 -15.24 -6.19
C LEU A 90 -1.96 -15.04 -7.28
N GLY A 91 -1.27 -16.15 -7.61
CA GLY A 91 -0.09 -16.18 -8.47
C GLY A 91 1.21 -16.20 -7.65
N ALA A 92 1.81 -17.38 -7.49
CA ALA A 92 3.11 -17.56 -6.81
C ALA A 92 4.28 -17.61 -7.80
N GLY A 93 4.13 -16.93 -8.97
CA GLY A 93 5.18 -16.71 -9.94
C GLY A 93 6.25 -15.74 -9.44
N ASN A 94 7.09 -15.22 -10.34
CA ASN A 94 8.24 -14.38 -9.96
C ASN A 94 7.87 -13.20 -9.06
N LEU A 95 6.85 -12.42 -9.42
CA LEU A 95 6.42 -11.26 -8.63
C LEU A 95 5.77 -11.66 -7.31
N GLY A 96 4.82 -12.62 -7.34
CA GLY A 96 4.16 -13.11 -6.14
C GLY A 96 5.17 -13.69 -5.14
N ARG A 97 6.10 -14.52 -5.61
CA ARG A 97 7.20 -15.05 -4.80
C ARG A 97 8.05 -13.94 -4.20
N ALA A 98 8.49 -12.97 -5.00
CA ALA A 98 9.30 -11.86 -4.51
C ALA A 98 8.57 -11.03 -3.43
N LEU A 99 7.27 -10.82 -3.57
CA LEU A 99 6.46 -10.13 -2.55
C LEU A 99 6.32 -10.97 -1.28
N ILE A 100 6.08 -12.28 -1.39
CA ILE A 100 6.00 -13.18 -0.22
C ILE A 100 7.31 -13.19 0.56
N GLU A 101 8.45 -13.26 -0.13
CA GLU A 101 9.78 -13.35 0.48
C GLU A 101 10.26 -12.03 1.08
N ASN A 102 9.97 -10.90 0.45
CA ASN A 102 10.63 -9.64 0.77
C ASN A 102 9.70 -8.56 1.34
N PHE A 103 8.40 -8.61 1.06
CA PHE A 103 7.48 -7.63 1.59
C PHE A 103 7.05 -7.99 3.02
N LYS A 104 7.29 -7.09 3.94
CA LYS A 104 6.99 -7.30 5.37
C LYS A 104 5.50 -7.07 5.65
N PHE A 105 4.64 -8.02 5.32
CA PHE A 105 3.19 -7.92 5.51
C PHE A 105 2.82 -7.58 6.96
N SER A 106 3.39 -8.27 7.93
CA SER A 106 3.11 -8.08 9.36
C SER A 106 3.46 -6.66 9.84
N SER A 107 4.56 -6.09 9.36
CA SER A 107 4.95 -4.72 9.72
C SER A 107 4.00 -3.65 9.17
N ASN A 108 3.18 -4.01 8.19
CA ASN A 108 2.16 -3.15 7.58
C ASN A 108 0.73 -3.49 8.07
N GLY A 109 0.60 -4.33 9.10
CA GLY A 109 -0.69 -4.69 9.67
C GLY A 109 -1.46 -5.77 8.92
N PHE A 110 -0.77 -6.57 8.09
CA PHE A 110 -1.37 -7.68 7.35
C PHE A 110 -0.79 -9.03 7.79
N GLN A 111 -1.65 -10.02 7.89
CA GLN A 111 -1.26 -11.41 8.08
C GLN A 111 -1.41 -12.16 6.77
N LEU A 112 -0.30 -12.57 6.17
CA LEU A 112 -0.30 -13.41 4.97
C LEU A 112 -0.60 -14.85 5.36
N LEU A 113 -1.73 -15.39 4.85
CA LEU A 113 -2.21 -16.72 5.23
C LEU A 113 -1.74 -17.81 4.26
N ALA A 114 -1.83 -17.54 2.96
CA ALA A 114 -1.55 -18.52 1.92
C ALA A 114 -1.26 -17.85 0.58
N ALA A 115 -0.68 -18.61 -0.34
CA ALA A 115 -0.61 -18.29 -1.76
C ALA A 115 -1.33 -19.37 -2.58
N PHE A 116 -1.80 -18.99 -3.76
CA PHE A 116 -2.50 -19.88 -4.70
C PHE A 116 -1.87 -19.79 -6.08
N ASP A 117 -1.62 -20.95 -6.69
CA ASP A 117 -1.06 -21.03 -8.05
C ASP A 117 -1.66 -22.23 -8.80
N VAL A 118 -1.50 -22.26 -10.10
CA VAL A 118 -1.89 -23.38 -10.97
C VAL A 118 -0.71 -24.28 -11.36
N GLN A 119 0.53 -23.83 -11.07
CA GLN A 119 1.74 -24.56 -11.47
C GLN A 119 2.06 -25.69 -10.49
N GLU A 120 1.99 -26.94 -10.93
CA GLU A 120 2.28 -28.14 -10.11
C GLU A 120 3.61 -28.09 -9.36
N ARG A 121 4.66 -27.50 -9.98
CA ARG A 121 5.98 -27.36 -9.34
C ARG A 121 5.99 -26.41 -8.12
N THR A 122 4.97 -25.57 -7.98
CA THR A 122 4.85 -24.57 -6.92
C THR A 122 3.81 -24.96 -5.89
N VAL A 123 2.74 -25.64 -6.33
CA VAL A 123 1.67 -26.13 -5.47
C VAL A 123 2.22 -27.20 -4.49
N GLY A 124 1.74 -27.16 -3.25
CA GLY A 124 2.19 -28.05 -2.18
C GLY A 124 3.53 -27.68 -1.55
N THR A 125 4.19 -26.61 -2.02
CA THR A 125 5.42 -26.09 -1.42
C THR A 125 5.12 -24.95 -0.43
N GLN A 126 6.18 -24.43 0.18
CA GLN A 126 6.13 -23.21 0.99
C GLN A 126 7.10 -22.17 0.43
N ILE A 127 6.69 -20.89 0.47
CA ILE A 127 7.53 -19.74 0.13
C ILE A 127 7.69 -18.91 1.40
N ALA A 128 8.88 -18.82 1.95
CA ALA A 128 9.15 -18.12 3.22
C ALA A 128 8.20 -18.52 4.37
N GLY A 129 7.83 -19.80 4.45
CA GLY A 129 6.91 -20.35 5.45
C GLY A 129 5.42 -20.19 5.10
N VAL A 130 5.07 -19.56 3.98
CA VAL A 130 3.69 -19.42 3.50
C VAL A 130 3.33 -20.60 2.60
N PRO A 131 2.26 -21.35 2.90
CA PRO A 131 1.85 -22.49 2.09
C PRO A 131 1.31 -22.06 0.73
N VAL A 132 1.60 -22.83 -0.30
CA VAL A 132 1.08 -22.63 -1.65
C VAL A 132 0.08 -23.73 -2.00
N TYR A 133 -1.15 -23.37 -2.25
CA TYR A 133 -2.23 -24.26 -2.62
C TYR A 133 -2.55 -24.17 -4.11
N HIS A 134 -3.26 -25.18 -4.63
CA HIS A 134 -3.78 -25.12 -5.98
C HIS A 134 -4.93 -24.09 -6.06
N ALA A 135 -4.98 -23.31 -7.14
CA ALA A 135 -6.00 -22.25 -7.30
C ALA A 135 -7.44 -22.77 -7.23
N ASP A 136 -7.68 -24.03 -7.56
CA ASP A 136 -9.03 -24.66 -7.48
C ASP A 136 -9.51 -24.84 -6.03
N THR A 137 -8.63 -24.76 -5.04
CA THR A 137 -9.01 -24.85 -3.62
C THR A 137 -9.30 -23.51 -2.98
N LEU A 138 -9.27 -22.41 -3.76
CA LEU A 138 -9.41 -21.05 -3.26
C LEU A 138 -10.70 -20.86 -2.46
N GLU A 139 -11.85 -21.22 -3.02
CA GLU A 139 -13.16 -21.02 -2.37
C GLU A 139 -13.30 -21.83 -1.08
N ALA A 140 -12.82 -23.07 -1.08
CA ALA A 140 -12.84 -23.88 0.13
C ALA A 140 -11.98 -23.26 1.24
N PHE A 141 -10.80 -22.76 0.88
CA PHE A 141 -9.93 -22.07 1.84
C PHE A 141 -10.57 -20.78 2.39
N LEU A 142 -11.18 -19.96 1.50
CA LEU A 142 -11.82 -18.71 1.90
C LEU A 142 -13.08 -18.92 2.76
N ALA A 143 -13.76 -20.06 2.61
CA ALA A 143 -14.89 -20.43 3.44
C ALA A 143 -14.46 -20.77 4.89
N GLU A 144 -13.28 -21.32 5.07
CA GLU A 144 -12.74 -21.72 6.39
C GLU A 144 -11.93 -20.58 7.05
N HIS A 145 -11.35 -19.69 6.24
CA HIS A 145 -10.45 -18.63 6.71
C HIS A 145 -10.97 -17.26 6.26
N PRO A 146 -11.40 -16.40 7.19
CA PRO A 146 -11.78 -15.03 6.84
C PRO A 146 -10.62 -14.25 6.24
N VAL A 147 -10.73 -13.85 4.97
CA VAL A 147 -9.72 -13.08 4.23
C VAL A 147 -10.26 -11.70 3.89
N ASN A 148 -9.48 -10.66 4.22
CA ASN A 148 -9.86 -9.28 3.96
C ASN A 148 -9.37 -8.79 2.60
N VAL A 149 -8.17 -9.23 2.16
CA VAL A 149 -7.51 -8.72 0.96
C VAL A 149 -7.00 -9.85 0.09
N GLY A 150 -7.24 -9.75 -1.22
CA GLY A 150 -6.57 -10.57 -2.23
C GLY A 150 -5.50 -9.77 -2.96
N LEU A 151 -4.28 -10.31 -3.04
CA LEU A 151 -3.21 -9.76 -3.83
C LEU A 151 -3.14 -10.50 -5.16
N LEU A 152 -3.28 -9.78 -6.29
CA LEU A 152 -3.27 -10.35 -7.64
C LEU A 152 -1.89 -10.14 -8.30
N THR A 153 -1.21 -11.25 -8.56
CA THR A 153 0.05 -11.33 -9.32
C THR A 153 -0.02 -12.39 -10.43
N VAL A 154 -1.24 -12.69 -10.86
CA VAL A 154 -1.52 -13.61 -11.96
C VAL A 154 -1.32 -12.95 -13.33
N PRO A 155 -1.21 -13.72 -14.43
CA PRO A 155 -1.22 -13.17 -15.77
C PRO A 155 -2.48 -12.34 -16.04
N LYS A 156 -2.36 -11.33 -16.91
CA LYS A 156 -3.44 -10.42 -17.30
C LYS A 156 -4.73 -11.15 -17.68
N SER A 157 -4.62 -12.27 -18.40
CA SER A 157 -5.76 -13.10 -18.84
C SER A 157 -6.56 -13.74 -17.70
N ALA A 158 -5.95 -13.92 -16.52
CA ALA A 158 -6.60 -14.52 -15.36
C ALA A 158 -7.05 -13.47 -14.31
N ALA A 159 -6.62 -12.20 -14.44
CA ALA A 159 -6.80 -11.17 -13.44
C ALA A 159 -8.26 -10.95 -13.06
N GLN A 160 -9.13 -10.74 -14.04
CA GLN A 160 -10.55 -10.48 -13.81
C GLN A 160 -11.24 -11.67 -13.15
N CYS A 161 -11.07 -12.87 -13.69
CA CYS A 161 -11.68 -14.10 -13.17
C CYS A 161 -11.22 -14.38 -11.71
N MET A 162 -9.92 -14.25 -11.42
CA MET A 162 -9.42 -14.46 -10.05
C MET A 162 -9.95 -13.40 -9.09
N GLY A 163 -10.06 -12.14 -9.53
CA GLY A 163 -10.68 -11.08 -8.74
C GLY A 163 -12.15 -11.35 -8.44
N GLU A 164 -12.93 -11.79 -9.43
CA GLU A 164 -14.34 -12.16 -9.26
C GLU A 164 -14.53 -13.28 -8.24
N ARG A 165 -13.69 -14.32 -8.27
CA ARG A 165 -13.69 -15.40 -7.28
C ARG A 165 -13.46 -14.88 -5.85
N LEU A 166 -12.49 -13.96 -5.67
CA LEU A 166 -12.24 -13.34 -4.37
C LEU A 166 -13.44 -12.49 -3.89
N VAL A 167 -14.02 -11.68 -4.77
CA VAL A 167 -15.18 -10.84 -4.46
C VAL A 167 -16.40 -11.67 -4.11
N ALA A 168 -16.67 -12.73 -4.88
CA ALA A 168 -17.76 -13.67 -4.61
C ALA A 168 -17.62 -14.37 -3.24
N ALA A 169 -16.39 -14.61 -2.80
CA ALA A 169 -16.09 -15.15 -1.48
C ALA A 169 -16.08 -14.10 -0.35
N GLY A 170 -16.45 -12.84 -0.63
CA GLY A 170 -16.58 -11.78 0.38
C GLY A 170 -15.30 -11.03 0.72
N VAL A 171 -14.24 -11.15 -0.06
CA VAL A 171 -13.02 -10.35 0.07
C VAL A 171 -13.35 -8.87 -0.17
N ARG A 172 -12.85 -7.98 0.69
CA ARG A 172 -13.20 -6.55 0.69
C ARG A 172 -12.18 -5.65 -0.01
N GLY A 173 -10.97 -6.15 -0.24
CA GLY A 173 -9.91 -5.39 -0.89
C GLY A 173 -9.16 -6.23 -1.91
N ILE A 174 -8.83 -5.63 -3.03
CA ILE A 174 -7.95 -6.22 -4.06
C ILE A 174 -6.73 -5.34 -4.22
N TRP A 175 -5.55 -5.91 -4.01
CA TRP A 175 -4.27 -5.26 -4.30
C TRP A 175 -3.74 -5.82 -5.62
N ASN A 176 -3.93 -5.07 -6.68
CA ASN A 176 -3.74 -5.53 -8.05
C ASN A 176 -2.36 -5.13 -8.59
N PHE A 177 -1.54 -6.12 -8.92
CA PHE A 177 -0.23 -5.96 -9.58
C PHE A 177 -0.24 -6.45 -11.03
N THR A 178 -1.38 -6.84 -11.55
CA THR A 178 -1.51 -7.21 -12.95
C THR A 178 -1.57 -5.94 -13.81
N ASN A 179 -1.03 -5.96 -15.00
CA ASN A 179 -1.19 -4.84 -15.93
C ASN A 179 -2.58 -4.87 -16.60
N TYR A 180 -3.63 -5.01 -15.77
CA TYR A 180 -5.02 -5.08 -16.19
C TYR A 180 -5.91 -4.38 -15.16
N GLU A 181 -6.77 -3.49 -15.61
CA GLU A 181 -7.76 -2.84 -14.75
C GLU A 181 -8.91 -3.81 -14.48
N VAL A 182 -8.92 -4.37 -13.26
CA VAL A 182 -10.03 -5.21 -12.81
C VAL A 182 -11.19 -4.34 -12.35
N ALA A 183 -12.41 -4.73 -12.68
CA ALA A 183 -13.61 -4.01 -12.30
C ALA A 183 -14.69 -4.96 -11.79
N PHE A 184 -15.36 -4.56 -10.71
CA PHE A 184 -16.40 -5.35 -10.04
C PHE A 184 -17.67 -4.53 -9.85
N PRO A 185 -18.43 -4.26 -10.94
CA PRO A 185 -19.65 -3.46 -10.88
C PRO A 185 -20.66 -4.02 -9.88
N GLY A 186 -21.21 -3.15 -9.05
CA GLY A 186 -22.22 -3.55 -8.03
C GLY A 186 -21.65 -4.16 -6.75
N SER A 187 -20.32 -4.21 -6.60
CA SER A 187 -19.68 -4.61 -5.35
C SER A 187 -19.06 -3.41 -4.62
N ASP A 188 -18.92 -3.53 -3.29
CA ASP A 188 -18.25 -2.53 -2.44
C ASP A 188 -16.75 -2.84 -2.26
N VAL A 189 -16.18 -3.72 -3.08
CA VAL A 189 -14.76 -4.07 -3.00
C VAL A 189 -13.89 -2.86 -3.37
N VAL A 190 -12.86 -2.63 -2.57
CA VAL A 190 -11.86 -1.59 -2.82
C VAL A 190 -10.73 -2.18 -3.66
N VAL A 191 -10.43 -1.58 -4.79
CA VAL A 191 -9.30 -1.98 -5.65
C VAL A 191 -8.21 -0.91 -5.58
N GLU A 192 -6.99 -1.34 -5.33
CA GLU A 192 -5.78 -0.52 -5.47
C GLU A 192 -4.85 -1.20 -6.47
N SER A 193 -4.68 -0.57 -7.64
CA SER A 193 -3.81 -1.05 -8.70
C SER A 193 -2.42 -0.42 -8.62
N VAL A 194 -1.39 -1.23 -8.85
CA VAL A 194 0.01 -0.81 -8.88
C VAL A 194 0.55 -1.03 -10.29
N HIS A 195 0.80 0.07 -11.00
CA HIS A 195 1.41 0.06 -12.33
C HIS A 195 2.84 0.59 -12.23
N PHE A 196 3.82 -0.28 -12.43
CA PHE A 196 5.24 0.12 -12.39
C PHE A 196 5.59 1.11 -13.49
N SER A 197 4.92 1.02 -14.64
CA SER A 197 5.08 1.95 -15.77
C SER A 197 4.80 3.40 -15.40
N ASP A 198 3.82 3.66 -14.53
CA ASP A 198 3.43 5.02 -14.18
C ASP A 198 4.56 5.80 -13.51
N SER A 199 5.27 5.15 -12.58
CA SER A 199 6.43 5.76 -11.92
C SER A 199 7.62 5.93 -12.86
N LEU A 200 7.81 5.01 -13.81
CA LEU A 200 8.88 5.10 -14.81
C LEU A 200 8.62 6.22 -15.82
N LEU A 201 7.37 6.37 -16.28
CA LEU A 201 6.98 7.47 -17.18
C LEU A 201 7.07 8.83 -16.48
N ALA A 202 6.66 8.92 -15.21
CA ALA A 202 6.86 10.13 -14.42
C ALA A 202 8.34 10.48 -14.23
N LEU A 203 9.21 9.48 -14.04
CA LEU A 203 10.65 9.68 -13.98
C LEU A 203 11.20 10.18 -15.32
N SER A 204 10.78 9.58 -16.44
CA SER A 204 11.17 9.99 -17.79
C SER A 204 10.84 11.47 -18.03
N TYR A 205 9.62 11.89 -17.70
CA TYR A 205 9.23 13.29 -17.80
C TYR A 205 10.12 14.23 -16.97
N MET A 206 10.43 13.85 -15.71
CA MET A 206 11.30 14.67 -14.86
C MET A 206 12.74 14.77 -15.36
N ILE A 207 13.23 13.75 -16.06
CA ILE A 207 14.56 13.78 -16.70
C ILE A 207 14.54 14.77 -17.87
N SER A 208 13.59 14.63 -18.80
CA SER A 208 13.47 15.53 -19.96
C SER A 208 13.31 17.01 -19.57
N GLN A 209 12.54 17.29 -18.52
CA GLN A 209 12.42 18.66 -18.01
C GLN A 209 13.75 19.27 -17.55
N ARG A 210 14.65 18.46 -16.96
CA ARG A 210 15.98 18.94 -16.56
C ARG A 210 16.90 19.15 -17.73
N GLU A 211 16.83 18.26 -18.71
CA GLU A 211 17.62 18.39 -19.96
C GLU A 211 17.24 19.68 -20.69
N ASP A 212 15.94 19.99 -20.81
CA ASP A 212 15.44 21.22 -21.41
C ASP A 212 15.91 22.48 -20.63
N GLU A 213 15.88 22.45 -19.27
CA GLU A 213 16.35 23.55 -18.42
C GLU A 213 17.86 23.78 -18.54
N GLU A 214 18.67 22.72 -18.71
CA GLU A 214 20.13 22.79 -18.91
C GLU A 214 20.45 23.39 -20.28
N GLU A 215 19.75 23.00 -21.35
CA GLU A 215 19.92 23.52 -22.70
C GLU A 215 19.55 25.02 -22.78
N GLU A 216 18.47 25.44 -22.11
CA GLU A 216 18.09 26.86 -22.03
C GLU A 216 19.07 27.70 -21.20
N GLY A 217 19.67 27.12 -20.16
CA GLY A 217 20.68 27.77 -19.31
C GLY A 217 22.01 27.99 -20.01
N ASP A 218 22.43 27.07 -20.87
CA ASP A 218 23.69 27.20 -21.65
C ASP A 218 23.58 28.13 -22.87
N ALA A 219 22.34 28.45 -23.27
CA ALA A 219 22.07 29.37 -24.40
C ALA A 219 22.03 30.85 -23.99
N THR A 220 22.20 31.18 -22.68
CA THR A 220 22.13 32.55 -22.14
C THR A 220 23.48 33.02 -21.62
#